data_0ee8ffcc925abadcfeee85ed37a2e8e9
#
_entry.id   0ee8ffcc925abadcfeee85ed37a2e8e9
#
_cell.length_a   1.000
_cell.length_b   1.000
_cell.length_c   1.000
_cell.angle_alpha   90.00
_cell.angle_beta   90.00
_cell.angle_gamma   90.00
#
_symmetry.space_group_name_H-M   'P 1'
#
loop_
_entity.id
_entity.type
_entity.pdbx_description
1 polymer ?
#
loop_
_entity_poly.entity_id
_entity_poly.type
_entity_poly.pdbx_seq_one_letter_code
_entity_poly.pdbx_strand_id
1 'polypeptide(L)'
;MTPPRILRGRLLSFNRRPLSIADTESYEYEDDGGLLISEGRILAFGPFETVLLDAPEGAEIVDHRPNLILPGLIDTHLHFPQMQVIGSYAANLLEWLNTYTFVEEQRFADPAHGAGIAVAFFDEMIRQGTTTAVAYCSVHKASADAYFAEATRRNMLMLGGKVLMDCNAPEALTDTPQTAYDDTKAVIADWHGKARNHMVISPRFALTSSHEQMDVTGALAREFPDLHIQTHLSENTAEIARALELYPEAQDYTDIYARYDLLGTKTLLGHAIHLSERERDVLHETGAVAVHCPTSNLFLGSGLFPFKEYERRDNPVRIAVATDIGGGTSYSMLKTMDEAYKVQQLRGERLNPLESFFYMTRGNAEALSLSDRIGTLAPGSDADIVVLDARATPAMALKMDVVTTLAEELSLLQTLGDDRAIAETYVAGCPLKSGL
;
A
#
# COMPACT_ATOMS: atom_id res chain seq x y z
N MET A 1 -6.97 -27.74 -10.75
CA MET A 1 -5.64 -27.41 -10.17
C MET A 1 -4.79 -26.86 -11.30
N THR A 2 -4.19 -25.69 -11.10
CA THR A 2 -3.21 -25.14 -12.05
C THR A 2 -1.96 -26.01 -11.99
N PRO A 3 -1.38 -26.45 -13.13
CA PRO A 3 -0.17 -27.26 -13.11
C PRO A 3 0.97 -26.51 -12.43
N PRO A 4 1.91 -27.21 -11.79
CA PRO A 4 3.12 -26.58 -11.25
C PRO A 4 3.86 -25.82 -12.36
N ARG A 5 4.42 -24.67 -12.00
CA ARG A 5 5.07 -23.76 -12.95
C ARG A 5 6.41 -23.29 -12.40
N ILE A 6 7.42 -23.19 -13.24
CA ILE A 6 8.69 -22.55 -12.91
C ILE A 6 8.76 -21.23 -13.67
N LEU A 7 8.86 -20.12 -12.98
CA LEU A 7 9.23 -18.84 -13.57
C LEU A 7 10.75 -18.75 -13.59
N ARG A 8 11.35 -18.64 -14.78
CA ARG A 8 12.79 -18.47 -14.96
C ARG A 8 13.11 -17.03 -15.26
N GLY A 9 14.04 -16.44 -14.54
CA GLY A 9 14.48 -15.07 -14.72
C GLY A 9 15.53 -14.70 -13.68
N ARG A 10 15.85 -13.42 -13.58
CA ARG A 10 16.64 -12.92 -12.47
C ARG A 10 15.71 -12.72 -11.26
N LEU A 11 16.07 -13.24 -10.09
CA LEU A 11 15.24 -13.20 -8.91
C LEU A 11 15.82 -12.24 -7.89
N LEU A 12 14.98 -11.43 -7.24
CA LEU A 12 15.36 -10.56 -6.13
C LEU A 12 14.33 -10.65 -5.00
N SER A 13 14.78 -10.99 -3.79
CA SER A 13 13.95 -11.06 -2.59
C SER A 13 14.70 -10.49 -1.39
N PHE A 14 14.06 -9.60 -0.62
CA PHE A 14 14.69 -9.00 0.56
C PHE A 14 14.46 -9.85 1.80
N ASN A 15 15.53 -10.00 2.63
CA ASN A 15 15.49 -10.67 3.94
C ASN A 15 15.27 -9.68 5.07
N ARG A 16 15.82 -8.47 4.94
CA ARG A 16 15.72 -7.35 5.86
C ARG A 16 15.95 -6.03 5.13
N ARG A 17 15.75 -4.92 5.81
CA ARG A 17 16.03 -3.59 5.26
C ARG A 17 17.53 -3.44 4.93
N PRO A 18 17.87 -3.05 3.69
CA PRO A 18 19.23 -2.72 3.30
C PRO A 18 19.73 -1.45 4.02
N LEU A 19 20.91 -1.51 4.64
CA LEU A 19 21.51 -0.35 5.29
C LEU A 19 22.32 0.53 4.34
N SER A 20 22.75 -0.04 3.21
CA SER A 20 23.49 0.66 2.14
C SER A 20 23.38 -0.14 0.83
N ILE A 21 23.85 0.45 -0.27
CA ILE A 21 23.98 -0.26 -1.57
C ILE A 21 24.99 -1.41 -1.55
N ALA A 22 25.87 -1.46 -0.56
CA ALA A 22 26.86 -2.53 -0.37
C ALA A 22 26.38 -3.65 0.57
N ASP A 23 25.17 -3.55 1.11
CA ASP A 23 24.59 -4.53 2.05
C ASP A 23 23.98 -5.71 1.32
N THR A 24 24.85 -6.56 0.75
CA THR A 24 24.45 -7.73 -0.05
C THR A 24 23.83 -8.85 0.78
N GLU A 25 23.97 -8.83 2.09
CA GLU A 25 23.33 -9.80 2.99
C GLU A 25 21.85 -9.49 3.28
N SER A 26 21.38 -8.30 2.87
CA SER A 26 19.99 -7.88 3.09
C SER A 26 19.01 -8.46 2.08
N TYR A 27 19.48 -9.10 1.03
CA TYR A 27 18.66 -9.68 -0.03
C TYR A 27 19.28 -10.96 -0.61
N GLU A 28 18.46 -11.77 -1.25
CA GLU A 28 18.86 -12.88 -2.09
C GLU A 28 18.68 -12.47 -3.56
N TYR A 29 19.68 -12.76 -4.39
CA TYR A 29 19.67 -12.45 -5.79
C TYR A 29 20.23 -13.63 -6.61
N GLU A 30 19.47 -14.05 -7.64
CA GLU A 30 19.86 -15.09 -8.59
C GLU A 30 19.86 -14.51 -10.01
N ASP A 31 20.99 -14.62 -10.72
CA ASP A 31 21.12 -14.07 -12.07
C ASP A 31 20.40 -14.94 -13.13
N ASP A 32 20.35 -16.26 -12.93
CA ASP A 32 19.51 -17.21 -13.67
C ASP A 32 18.77 -18.10 -12.68
N GLY A 33 17.74 -17.53 -12.08
CA GLY A 33 16.97 -18.17 -11.03
C GLY A 33 15.73 -18.90 -11.56
N GLY A 34 15.25 -19.83 -10.75
CA GLY A 34 13.97 -20.51 -10.86
C GLY A 34 13.08 -20.26 -9.65
N LEU A 35 11.81 -20.01 -9.89
CA LEU A 35 10.79 -19.89 -8.87
C LEU A 35 9.69 -20.91 -9.15
N LEU A 36 9.67 -22.01 -8.37
CA LEU A 36 8.64 -23.04 -8.50
C LEU A 36 7.37 -22.64 -7.78
N ILE A 37 6.26 -22.64 -8.50
CA ILE A 37 4.94 -22.26 -8.01
C ILE A 37 3.96 -23.43 -8.20
N SER A 38 3.16 -23.71 -7.17
CA SER A 38 2.02 -24.63 -7.25
C SER A 38 0.91 -24.20 -6.30
N GLU A 39 -0.33 -24.33 -6.71
CA GLU A 39 -1.53 -24.03 -5.90
C GLU A 39 -1.50 -22.63 -5.26
N GLY A 40 -0.94 -21.65 -5.97
CA GLY A 40 -0.85 -20.27 -5.52
C GLY A 40 0.26 -19.99 -4.52
N ARG A 41 1.16 -20.95 -4.27
CA ARG A 41 2.27 -20.86 -3.31
C ARG A 41 3.61 -21.02 -4.01
N ILE A 42 4.62 -20.37 -3.47
CA ILE A 42 6.02 -20.59 -3.83
C ILE A 42 6.50 -21.85 -3.11
N LEU A 43 7.02 -22.81 -3.86
CA LEU A 43 7.55 -24.07 -3.32
C LEU A 43 9.07 -24.09 -3.25
N ALA A 44 9.75 -23.44 -4.22
CA ALA A 44 11.21 -23.34 -4.24
C ALA A 44 11.66 -22.04 -4.90
N PHE A 45 12.79 -21.54 -4.44
CA PHE A 45 13.52 -20.37 -4.92
C PHE A 45 15.01 -20.71 -4.95
N GLY A 46 15.71 -20.38 -6.04
CA GLY A 46 17.16 -20.57 -6.13
C GLY A 46 17.65 -20.63 -7.57
N PRO A 47 18.89 -21.12 -7.82
CA PRO A 47 19.42 -21.33 -9.16
C PRO A 47 18.49 -22.20 -9.99
N PHE A 48 18.23 -21.80 -11.25
CA PHE A 48 17.23 -22.45 -12.12
C PHE A 48 17.46 -23.98 -12.24
N GLU A 49 18.69 -24.41 -12.46
CA GLU A 49 19.02 -25.84 -12.62
C GLU A 49 18.68 -26.65 -11.36
N THR A 50 18.86 -26.06 -10.16
CA THR A 50 18.51 -26.72 -8.89
C THR A 50 17.00 -26.85 -8.76
N VAL A 51 16.26 -25.75 -9.00
CA VAL A 51 14.80 -25.75 -8.91
C VAL A 51 14.17 -26.69 -9.96
N LEU A 52 14.75 -26.78 -11.14
CA LEU A 52 14.30 -27.68 -12.21
C LEU A 52 14.41 -29.15 -11.81
N LEU A 53 15.49 -29.55 -11.12
CA LEU A 53 15.69 -30.92 -10.63
C LEU A 53 14.65 -31.34 -9.58
N ASP A 54 14.21 -30.40 -8.75
CA ASP A 54 13.23 -30.62 -7.67
C ASP A 54 11.78 -30.46 -8.14
N ALA A 55 11.58 -30.00 -9.39
CA ALA A 55 10.24 -29.73 -9.92
C ALA A 55 9.50 -31.04 -10.26
N PRO A 56 8.18 -31.11 -10.04
CA PRO A 56 7.36 -32.22 -10.49
C PRO A 56 7.42 -32.41 -11.99
N GLU A 57 7.34 -33.68 -12.45
CA GLU A 57 7.28 -34.00 -13.87
C GLU A 57 6.12 -33.29 -14.57
N GLY A 58 6.41 -32.62 -15.69
CA GLY A 58 5.42 -31.86 -16.45
C GLY A 58 5.20 -30.43 -15.93
N ALA A 59 6.04 -29.91 -15.02
CA ALA A 59 5.99 -28.49 -14.64
C ALA A 59 6.23 -27.60 -15.88
N GLU A 60 5.37 -26.59 -16.05
CA GLU A 60 5.49 -25.59 -17.12
C GLU A 60 6.66 -24.65 -16.82
N ILE A 61 7.52 -24.38 -17.80
CA ILE A 61 8.57 -23.37 -17.67
C ILE A 61 8.13 -22.10 -18.42
N VAL A 62 8.07 -20.99 -17.69
CA VAL A 62 7.82 -19.65 -18.24
C VAL A 62 9.12 -18.87 -18.16
N ASP A 63 9.72 -18.56 -19.31
CA ASP A 63 11.01 -17.86 -19.41
C ASP A 63 10.80 -16.34 -19.49
N HIS A 64 11.16 -15.65 -18.43
CA HIS A 64 11.11 -14.19 -18.33
C HIS A 64 12.46 -13.50 -18.54
N ARG A 65 13.51 -14.23 -18.87
CA ARG A 65 14.83 -13.62 -19.07
C ARG A 65 14.82 -12.58 -20.20
N PRO A 66 15.50 -11.45 -20.07
CA PRO A 66 16.42 -11.04 -18.99
C PRO A 66 15.75 -10.27 -17.84
N ASN A 67 14.44 -10.35 -17.68
CA ASN A 67 13.67 -9.56 -16.73
C ASN A 67 13.94 -9.93 -15.28
N LEU A 68 13.65 -8.98 -14.38
CA LEU A 68 13.79 -9.13 -12.94
C LEU A 68 12.45 -9.53 -12.31
N ILE A 69 12.44 -10.60 -11.53
CA ILE A 69 11.28 -11.14 -10.83
C ILE A 69 11.39 -10.77 -9.34
N LEU A 70 10.36 -10.13 -8.80
CA LEU A 70 10.26 -9.73 -7.40
C LEU A 70 8.92 -10.16 -6.80
N PRO A 71 8.78 -10.12 -5.46
CA PRO A 71 7.45 -10.16 -4.85
C PRO A 71 6.58 -9.05 -5.41
N GLY A 72 5.29 -9.29 -5.52
CA GLY A 72 4.33 -8.28 -5.94
C GLY A 72 4.40 -7.01 -5.09
N LEU A 73 4.17 -5.86 -5.71
CA LEU A 73 4.22 -4.57 -5.04
C LEU A 73 3.03 -4.41 -4.10
N ILE A 74 3.27 -3.71 -2.98
CA ILE A 74 2.29 -3.52 -1.90
C ILE A 74 2.08 -2.03 -1.68
N ASP A 75 0.82 -1.60 -1.68
CA ASP A 75 0.39 -0.22 -1.41
C ASP A 75 -0.36 -0.15 -0.08
N THR A 76 0.14 0.59 0.89
CA THR A 76 -0.38 0.57 2.26
C THR A 76 -1.42 1.66 2.57
N HIS A 77 -1.77 2.49 1.59
CA HIS A 77 -2.76 3.56 1.78
C HIS A 77 -3.22 4.12 0.43
N LEU A 78 -4.50 3.97 0.14
CA LEU A 78 -5.13 4.55 -1.04
C LEU A 78 -6.65 4.67 -0.86
N HIS A 79 -7.29 5.47 -1.72
CA HIS A 79 -8.73 5.68 -1.71
C HIS A 79 -9.38 5.10 -2.96
N PHE A 80 -9.94 3.89 -2.85
CA PHE A 80 -10.64 3.23 -3.96
C PHE A 80 -11.67 4.12 -4.68
N PRO A 81 -12.52 4.91 -3.99
CA PRO A 81 -13.52 5.75 -4.65
C PRO A 81 -12.94 6.95 -5.40
N GLN A 82 -11.66 7.26 -5.24
CA GLN A 82 -11.06 8.48 -5.78
C GLN A 82 -10.35 8.29 -7.13
N MET A 83 -10.56 7.14 -7.78
CA MET A 83 -9.96 6.85 -9.07
C MET A 83 -10.23 7.95 -10.12
N GLN A 84 -11.43 8.52 -10.13
CA GLN A 84 -11.84 9.55 -11.09
C GLN A 84 -11.46 10.98 -10.70
N VAL A 85 -10.86 11.20 -9.53
CA VAL A 85 -10.42 12.53 -9.08
C VAL A 85 -8.91 12.72 -9.11
N ILE A 86 -8.15 11.69 -9.46
CA ILE A 86 -6.69 11.77 -9.60
C ILE A 86 -6.30 12.88 -10.58
N GLY A 87 -5.33 13.72 -10.21
CA GLY A 87 -4.86 14.83 -11.03
C GLY A 87 -5.80 16.04 -11.08
N SER A 88 -6.86 16.09 -10.27
CA SER A 88 -7.75 17.24 -10.18
C SER A 88 -7.09 18.39 -9.44
N TYR A 89 -7.02 19.58 -10.06
CA TYR A 89 -6.32 20.74 -9.51
C TYR A 89 -7.13 21.43 -8.41
N ALA A 90 -6.48 21.70 -7.28
CA ALA A 90 -6.98 22.59 -6.24
C ALA A 90 -5.82 23.32 -5.54
N ALA A 91 -6.11 24.39 -4.81
CA ALA A 91 -5.08 25.19 -4.15
C ALA A 91 -4.57 24.55 -2.85
N ASN A 92 -5.36 23.69 -2.22
CA ASN A 92 -5.03 23.01 -0.97
C ASN A 92 -5.95 21.79 -0.73
N LEU A 93 -5.61 20.98 0.30
CA LEU A 93 -6.33 19.77 0.68
C LEU A 93 -7.83 19.99 0.89
N LEU A 94 -8.23 20.99 1.68
CA LEU A 94 -9.65 21.18 2.02
C LEU A 94 -10.50 21.60 0.82
N GLU A 95 -9.95 22.43 -0.07
CA GLU A 95 -10.59 22.79 -1.32
C GLU A 95 -10.73 21.57 -2.23
N TRP A 96 -9.68 20.75 -2.34
CA TRP A 96 -9.67 19.53 -3.14
C TRP A 96 -10.73 18.53 -2.65
N LEU A 97 -10.83 18.32 -1.34
CA LEU A 97 -11.85 17.45 -0.73
C LEU A 97 -13.27 17.89 -1.09
N ASN A 98 -13.57 19.19 -0.94
CA ASN A 98 -14.92 19.69 -1.18
C ASN A 98 -15.30 19.79 -2.66
N THR A 99 -14.33 20.07 -3.54
CA THR A 99 -14.60 20.31 -4.95
C THR A 99 -14.71 19.01 -5.74
N TYR A 100 -13.89 18.02 -5.44
CA TYR A 100 -13.78 16.79 -6.22
C TYR A 100 -14.08 15.53 -5.42
N THR A 101 -13.41 15.34 -4.31
CA THR A 101 -13.40 14.07 -3.58
C THR A 101 -14.77 13.71 -3.03
N PHE A 102 -15.37 14.61 -2.25
CA PHE A 102 -16.69 14.35 -1.67
C PHE A 102 -17.78 14.26 -2.73
N VAL A 103 -17.63 14.94 -3.86
CA VAL A 103 -18.58 14.84 -4.98
C VAL A 103 -18.54 13.44 -5.61
N GLU A 104 -17.34 12.88 -5.81
CA GLU A 104 -17.20 11.55 -6.42
C GLU A 104 -17.54 10.44 -5.43
N GLU A 105 -17.12 10.54 -4.16
CA GLU A 105 -17.36 9.50 -3.16
C GLU A 105 -18.87 9.27 -2.88
N GLN A 106 -19.72 10.30 -3.02
CA GLN A 106 -21.18 10.17 -2.90
C GLN A 106 -21.79 9.20 -3.92
N ARG A 107 -21.20 9.10 -5.12
CA ARG A 107 -21.71 8.25 -6.22
C ARG A 107 -21.61 6.76 -5.86
N PHE A 108 -20.79 6.40 -4.90
CA PHE A 108 -20.65 5.01 -4.41
C PHE A 108 -21.81 4.53 -3.55
N ALA A 109 -22.83 5.35 -3.34
CA ALA A 109 -24.15 4.90 -2.90
C ALA A 109 -24.85 4.02 -3.95
N ASP A 110 -24.50 4.19 -5.24
CA ASP A 110 -24.95 3.32 -6.32
C ASP A 110 -24.04 2.09 -6.46
N PRO A 111 -24.52 0.88 -6.17
CA PRO A 111 -23.74 -0.35 -6.30
C PRO A 111 -23.21 -0.59 -7.73
N ALA A 112 -23.98 -0.16 -8.77
CA ALA A 112 -23.56 -0.35 -10.15
C ALA A 112 -22.36 0.54 -10.51
N HIS A 113 -22.34 1.79 -10.00
CA HIS A 113 -21.20 2.68 -10.13
C HIS A 113 -19.96 2.08 -9.43
N GLY A 114 -20.11 1.67 -8.17
CA GLY A 114 -19.03 1.05 -7.39
C GLY A 114 -18.44 -0.18 -8.07
N ALA A 115 -19.30 -1.08 -8.59
CA ALA A 115 -18.87 -2.28 -9.31
C ALA A 115 -18.09 -1.94 -10.61
N GLY A 116 -18.52 -0.94 -11.37
CA GLY A 116 -17.85 -0.50 -12.58
C GLY A 116 -16.45 0.09 -12.30
N ILE A 117 -16.35 0.92 -11.26
CA ILE A 117 -15.07 1.50 -10.82
C ILE A 117 -14.14 0.41 -10.27
N ALA A 118 -14.67 -0.58 -9.54
CA ALA A 118 -13.86 -1.67 -9.01
C ALA A 118 -13.12 -2.44 -10.11
N VAL A 119 -13.78 -2.76 -11.22
CA VAL A 119 -13.12 -3.42 -12.36
C VAL A 119 -11.94 -2.59 -12.88
N ALA A 120 -12.16 -1.29 -13.15
CA ALA A 120 -11.12 -0.40 -13.66
C ALA A 120 -9.97 -0.21 -12.65
N PHE A 121 -10.29 -0.08 -11.36
CA PHE A 121 -9.31 0.05 -10.28
C PHE A 121 -8.38 -1.16 -10.21
N PHE A 122 -8.94 -2.36 -10.17
CA PHE A 122 -8.14 -3.59 -10.10
C PHE A 122 -7.36 -3.87 -11.38
N ASP A 123 -7.89 -3.49 -12.56
CA ASP A 123 -7.13 -3.55 -13.82
C ASP A 123 -5.89 -2.66 -13.74
N GLU A 124 -6.03 -1.45 -13.21
CA GLU A 124 -4.91 -0.53 -13.08
C GLU A 124 -3.89 -1.01 -12.04
N MET A 125 -4.32 -1.52 -10.88
CA MET A 125 -3.43 -2.13 -9.88
C MET A 125 -2.56 -3.23 -10.49
N ILE A 126 -3.16 -4.13 -11.29
CA ILE A 126 -2.46 -5.23 -11.97
C ILE A 126 -1.49 -4.67 -13.02
N ARG A 127 -1.89 -3.64 -13.81
CA ARG A 127 -0.97 -3.00 -14.78
C ARG A 127 0.26 -2.43 -14.11
N GLN A 128 0.13 -1.91 -12.91
CA GLN A 128 1.22 -1.29 -12.14
C GLN A 128 2.00 -2.28 -11.26
N GLY A 129 1.69 -3.58 -11.31
CA GLY A 129 2.40 -4.61 -10.55
C GLY A 129 2.03 -4.71 -9.08
N THR A 130 0.98 -3.99 -8.64
CA THR A 130 0.52 -4.01 -7.26
C THR A 130 -0.44 -5.16 -7.03
N THR A 131 -0.09 -6.07 -6.13
CA THR A 131 -0.83 -7.29 -5.82
C THR A 131 -1.57 -7.24 -4.50
N THR A 132 -1.19 -6.30 -3.63
CA THR A 132 -1.80 -6.08 -2.31
C THR A 132 -1.95 -4.59 -2.06
N ALA A 133 -3.12 -4.18 -1.54
CA ALA A 133 -3.32 -2.80 -1.12
C ALA A 133 -4.18 -2.68 0.13
N VAL A 134 -4.05 -1.54 0.82
CA VAL A 134 -4.91 -1.11 1.92
C VAL A 134 -5.75 0.07 1.46
N ALA A 135 -7.07 -0.15 1.31
CA ALA A 135 -7.96 0.83 0.70
C ALA A 135 -8.98 1.43 1.67
N TYR A 136 -9.15 2.74 1.61
CA TYR A 136 -10.39 3.35 2.05
C TYR A 136 -11.45 3.15 0.98
N CYS A 137 -12.60 2.60 1.37
CA CYS A 137 -13.81 2.65 0.56
C CYS A 137 -14.59 3.95 0.89
N SER A 138 -15.78 4.14 0.32
CA SER A 138 -16.64 5.26 0.71
C SER A 138 -17.35 4.95 2.04
N VAL A 139 -18.11 5.91 2.56
CA VAL A 139 -18.98 5.71 3.73
C VAL A 139 -20.06 4.64 3.48
N HIS A 140 -20.42 4.42 2.23
CA HIS A 140 -21.47 3.46 1.86
C HIS A 140 -20.96 2.01 1.89
N LYS A 141 -21.68 1.11 2.56
CA LYS A 141 -21.39 -0.34 2.56
C LYS A 141 -21.20 -0.89 1.13
N ALA A 142 -22.03 -0.44 0.18
CA ALA A 142 -21.97 -0.86 -1.21
C ALA A 142 -20.60 -0.64 -1.86
N SER A 143 -19.88 0.38 -1.46
CA SER A 143 -18.49 0.64 -1.92
C SER A 143 -17.54 -0.45 -1.46
N ALA A 144 -17.61 -0.84 -0.19
CA ALA A 144 -16.79 -1.93 0.35
C ALA A 144 -17.17 -3.27 -0.27
N ASP A 145 -18.47 -3.53 -0.48
CA ASP A 145 -18.94 -4.75 -1.15
C ASP A 145 -18.39 -4.84 -2.58
N ALA A 146 -18.40 -3.75 -3.36
CA ALA A 146 -17.85 -3.72 -4.71
C ALA A 146 -16.34 -4.00 -4.73
N TYR A 147 -15.59 -3.37 -3.81
CA TYR A 147 -14.15 -3.57 -3.67
C TYR A 147 -13.80 -5.03 -3.36
N PHE A 148 -14.38 -5.61 -2.32
CA PHE A 148 -14.07 -6.98 -1.91
C PHE A 148 -14.60 -8.05 -2.87
N ALA A 149 -15.74 -7.81 -3.54
CA ALA A 149 -16.25 -8.71 -4.56
C ALA A 149 -15.25 -8.85 -5.72
N GLU A 150 -14.72 -7.73 -6.21
CA GLU A 150 -13.74 -7.73 -7.30
C GLU A 150 -12.37 -8.29 -6.87
N ALA A 151 -11.91 -7.98 -5.64
CA ALA A 151 -10.72 -8.59 -5.05
C ALA A 151 -10.83 -10.12 -5.00
N THR A 152 -11.99 -10.63 -4.55
CA THR A 152 -12.28 -12.06 -4.50
C THR A 152 -12.29 -12.69 -5.89
N ARG A 153 -12.92 -12.04 -6.88
CA ARG A 153 -12.98 -12.52 -8.26
C ARG A 153 -11.59 -12.72 -8.86
N ARG A 154 -10.65 -11.84 -8.51
CA ARG A 154 -9.25 -11.88 -8.98
C ARG A 154 -8.32 -12.66 -8.06
N ASN A 155 -8.82 -13.13 -6.93
CA ASN A 155 -8.04 -13.79 -5.88
C ASN A 155 -6.88 -12.93 -5.34
N MET A 156 -7.02 -11.59 -5.35
CA MET A 156 -6.02 -10.67 -4.80
C MET A 156 -6.12 -10.61 -3.27
N LEU A 157 -4.97 -10.47 -2.60
CA LEU A 157 -4.92 -10.22 -1.16
C LEU A 157 -5.14 -8.72 -0.92
N MET A 158 -6.33 -8.35 -0.47
CA MET A 158 -6.70 -6.96 -0.28
C MET A 158 -7.17 -6.69 1.14
N LEU A 159 -6.68 -5.56 1.66
CA LEU A 159 -7.15 -4.98 2.91
C LEU A 159 -8.00 -3.75 2.59
N GLY A 160 -9.00 -3.46 3.40
CA GLY A 160 -9.80 -2.26 3.18
C GLY A 160 -10.97 -2.15 4.13
N GLY A 161 -11.66 -1.03 4.07
CA GLY A 161 -12.80 -0.83 4.94
C GLY A 161 -13.69 0.32 4.51
N LYS A 162 -14.96 0.21 4.88
CA LYS A 162 -15.91 1.29 4.85
C LYS A 162 -15.41 2.44 5.71
N VAL A 163 -15.41 3.67 5.17
CA VAL A 163 -15.06 4.88 5.91
C VAL A 163 -16.09 5.17 7.00
N LEU A 164 -15.61 5.56 8.17
CA LEU A 164 -16.41 6.07 9.28
C LEU A 164 -16.29 7.60 9.31
N MET A 165 -17.42 8.29 9.14
CA MET A 165 -17.47 9.75 9.03
C MET A 165 -18.89 10.22 9.32
N ASP A 166 -19.09 11.06 10.37
CA ASP A 166 -20.42 11.51 10.84
C ASP A 166 -20.58 13.02 10.92
N CYS A 167 -19.51 13.80 10.68
CA CYS A 167 -19.58 15.25 10.75
C CYS A 167 -18.61 15.93 9.77
N ASN A 168 -18.76 17.25 9.59
CA ASN A 168 -17.91 18.11 8.76
C ASN A 168 -17.73 17.60 7.30
N ALA A 169 -18.74 16.91 6.77
CA ALA A 169 -18.81 16.39 5.42
C ALA A 169 -20.22 16.58 4.86
N PRO A 170 -20.45 16.42 3.53
CA PRO A 170 -21.79 16.43 2.97
C PRO A 170 -22.70 15.37 3.62
N GLU A 171 -23.99 15.69 3.83
CA GLU A 171 -24.96 14.79 4.45
C GLU A 171 -25.00 13.40 3.77
N ALA A 172 -24.87 13.35 2.44
CA ALA A 172 -24.83 12.09 1.69
C ALA A 172 -23.56 11.25 1.91
N LEU A 173 -22.58 11.76 2.65
CA LEU A 173 -21.33 11.07 3.03
C LEU A 173 -21.16 10.96 4.55
N THR A 174 -22.23 11.09 5.31
CA THR A 174 -22.18 10.96 6.76
C THR A 174 -22.98 9.76 7.24
N ASP A 175 -22.41 9.02 8.17
CA ASP A 175 -23.09 8.02 8.98
C ASP A 175 -23.75 8.66 10.20
N THR A 176 -24.49 7.88 10.97
CA THR A 176 -24.62 8.07 12.41
C THR A 176 -23.67 7.10 13.12
N PRO A 177 -23.24 7.36 14.37
CA PRO A 177 -22.42 6.40 15.12
C PRO A 177 -23.01 4.98 15.14
N GLN A 178 -24.34 4.85 15.22
CA GLN A 178 -25.01 3.55 15.20
C GLN A 178 -24.90 2.85 13.81
N THR A 179 -25.19 3.57 12.72
CA THR A 179 -25.10 2.98 11.37
C THR A 179 -23.65 2.66 11.01
N ALA A 180 -22.70 3.51 11.43
CA ALA A 180 -21.27 3.25 11.27
C ALA A 180 -20.84 1.92 11.91
N TYR A 181 -21.32 1.67 13.15
CA TYR A 181 -21.04 0.41 13.86
C TYR A 181 -21.69 -0.79 13.18
N ASP A 182 -23.00 -0.72 12.89
CA ASP A 182 -23.75 -1.84 12.35
C ASP A 182 -23.27 -2.21 10.94
N ASP A 183 -23.06 -1.24 10.06
CA ASP A 183 -22.59 -1.47 8.70
C ASP A 183 -21.15 -1.99 8.68
N THR A 184 -20.27 -1.48 9.56
CA THR A 184 -18.89 -2.00 9.67
C THR A 184 -18.91 -3.46 10.09
N LYS A 185 -19.73 -3.84 11.07
CA LYS A 185 -19.89 -5.25 11.48
C LYS A 185 -20.45 -6.11 10.36
N ALA A 186 -21.38 -5.58 9.58
CA ALA A 186 -21.91 -6.29 8.42
C ALA A 186 -20.82 -6.54 7.37
N VAL A 187 -19.98 -5.52 7.05
CA VAL A 187 -18.85 -5.69 6.14
C VAL A 187 -17.83 -6.69 6.66
N ILE A 188 -17.52 -6.66 7.98
CA ILE A 188 -16.64 -7.66 8.62
C ILE A 188 -17.20 -9.07 8.42
N ALA A 189 -18.49 -9.28 8.75
CA ALA A 189 -19.15 -10.57 8.62
C ALA A 189 -19.22 -11.07 7.15
N ASP A 190 -19.38 -10.15 6.21
CA ASP A 190 -19.48 -10.47 4.78
C ASP A 190 -18.14 -10.80 4.14
N TRP A 191 -17.03 -10.14 4.56
CA TRP A 191 -15.79 -10.15 3.79
C TRP A 191 -14.53 -10.54 4.56
N HIS A 192 -14.41 -10.28 5.87
CA HIS A 192 -13.19 -10.59 6.60
C HIS A 192 -12.89 -12.08 6.62
N GLY A 193 -11.66 -12.45 6.23
CA GLY A 193 -11.22 -13.85 6.16
C GLY A 193 -11.87 -14.67 5.04
N LYS A 194 -12.69 -14.07 4.17
CA LYS A 194 -13.22 -14.75 2.98
C LYS A 194 -12.26 -14.56 1.80
N ALA A 195 -11.92 -15.65 1.12
CA ALA A 195 -10.84 -15.68 0.14
C ALA A 195 -9.54 -15.10 0.75
N ARG A 196 -9.04 -14.00 0.21
CA ARG A 196 -7.83 -13.32 0.71
C ARG A 196 -8.12 -11.89 1.20
N ASN A 197 -9.37 -11.62 1.58
CA ASN A 197 -9.82 -10.30 2.03
C ASN A 197 -9.60 -10.09 3.52
N HIS A 198 -9.13 -8.90 3.89
CA HIS A 198 -8.96 -8.47 5.27
C HIS A 198 -9.66 -7.12 5.49
N MET A 199 -10.64 -7.11 6.40
CA MET A 199 -11.33 -5.87 6.76
C MET A 199 -10.40 -4.97 7.59
N VAL A 200 -10.53 -3.64 7.43
CA VAL A 200 -9.81 -2.60 8.16
C VAL A 200 -10.82 -1.62 8.76
N ILE A 201 -10.70 -1.30 10.03
CA ILE A 201 -11.49 -0.25 10.69
C ILE A 201 -10.93 1.10 10.20
N SER A 202 -11.78 1.94 9.59
CA SER A 202 -11.32 3.06 8.79
C SER A 202 -11.99 4.39 9.18
N PRO A 203 -11.75 4.95 10.40
CA PRO A 203 -12.11 6.33 10.66
C PRO A 203 -11.33 7.22 9.69
N ARG A 204 -12.03 8.10 8.94
CA ARG A 204 -11.33 8.88 7.92
C ARG A 204 -10.21 9.72 8.53
N PHE A 205 -10.58 10.61 9.45
CA PHE A 205 -9.67 11.38 10.29
C PHE A 205 -10.47 12.12 11.38
N ALA A 206 -9.81 12.72 12.36
CA ALA A 206 -10.46 13.36 13.49
C ALA A 206 -11.42 14.49 13.08
N LEU A 207 -11.15 15.20 11.97
CA LEU A 207 -11.98 16.31 11.51
C LEU A 207 -13.40 15.90 11.11
N THR A 208 -13.57 14.67 10.65
CA THR A 208 -14.88 14.17 10.20
C THR A 208 -15.50 13.16 11.16
N SER A 209 -14.99 13.07 12.38
CA SER A 209 -15.50 12.18 13.43
C SER A 209 -15.92 12.97 14.65
N SER A 210 -17.15 12.76 15.14
CA SER A 210 -17.56 13.24 16.46
C SER A 210 -16.93 12.39 17.57
N HIS A 211 -17.04 12.84 18.82
CA HIS A 211 -16.64 12.05 19.99
C HIS A 211 -17.39 10.71 20.03
N GLU A 212 -18.69 10.73 19.75
CA GLU A 212 -19.53 9.54 19.69
C GLU A 212 -19.09 8.59 18.58
N GLN A 213 -18.69 9.10 17.42
CA GLN A 213 -18.13 8.31 16.33
C GLN A 213 -16.80 7.67 16.73
N MET A 214 -15.94 8.41 17.42
CA MET A 214 -14.67 7.89 17.91
C MET A 214 -14.87 6.83 19.00
N ASP A 215 -15.84 6.99 19.90
CA ASP A 215 -16.22 5.97 20.90
C ASP A 215 -16.65 4.67 20.24
N VAL A 216 -17.47 4.75 19.18
CA VAL A 216 -17.91 3.61 18.38
C VAL A 216 -16.72 2.94 17.66
N THR A 217 -15.81 3.74 17.12
CA THR A 217 -14.59 3.24 16.46
C THR A 217 -13.72 2.46 17.44
N GLY A 218 -13.52 3.02 18.66
CA GLY A 218 -12.80 2.33 19.74
C GLY A 218 -13.52 1.05 20.19
N ALA A 219 -14.85 1.04 20.22
CA ALA A 219 -15.63 -0.16 20.54
C ALA A 219 -15.42 -1.26 19.47
N LEU A 220 -15.41 -0.90 18.18
CA LEU A 220 -15.10 -1.83 17.08
C LEU A 220 -13.67 -2.37 17.20
N ALA A 221 -12.69 -1.53 17.51
CA ALA A 221 -11.29 -1.95 17.69
C ALA A 221 -11.14 -2.95 18.85
N ARG A 222 -11.84 -2.75 19.95
CA ARG A 222 -11.84 -3.69 21.10
C ARG A 222 -12.58 -4.98 20.81
N GLU A 223 -13.67 -4.94 20.04
CA GLU A 223 -14.44 -6.13 19.64
C GLU A 223 -13.70 -6.98 18.62
N PHE A 224 -12.91 -6.34 17.73
CA PHE A 224 -12.17 -7.01 16.66
C PHE A 224 -10.66 -6.68 16.71
N PRO A 225 -9.92 -7.13 17.74
CA PRO A 225 -8.53 -6.73 17.98
C PRO A 225 -7.55 -7.24 16.92
N ASP A 226 -7.97 -8.19 16.10
CA ASP A 226 -7.15 -8.73 15.02
C ASP A 226 -7.21 -7.90 13.73
N LEU A 227 -8.14 -6.95 13.62
CA LEU A 227 -8.24 -6.07 12.46
C LEU A 227 -7.16 -4.98 12.49
N HIS A 228 -6.81 -4.52 11.31
CA HIS A 228 -6.06 -3.28 11.14
C HIS A 228 -6.97 -2.06 11.38
N ILE A 229 -6.35 -0.96 11.74
CA ILE A 229 -6.96 0.36 11.80
C ILE A 229 -6.21 1.25 10.82
N GLN A 230 -6.92 2.06 10.04
CA GLN A 230 -6.31 3.07 9.19
C GLN A 230 -6.98 4.42 9.41
N THR A 231 -6.18 5.49 9.47
CA THR A 231 -6.66 6.87 9.57
C THR A 231 -5.60 7.83 9.04
N HIS A 232 -5.95 9.10 8.85
CA HIS A 232 -5.00 10.16 8.49
C HIS A 232 -4.51 10.87 9.75
N LEU A 233 -3.24 11.28 9.76
CA LEU A 233 -2.61 11.94 10.89
C LEU A 233 -1.64 13.02 10.41
N SER A 234 -1.83 14.24 10.88
CA SER A 234 -0.86 15.34 10.80
C SER A 234 -0.28 15.53 9.39
N GLU A 235 -1.15 15.53 8.39
CA GLU A 235 -0.79 15.77 7.00
C GLU A 235 -0.49 17.25 6.75
N ASN A 236 -1.32 18.15 7.30
CA ASN A 236 -1.29 19.57 7.04
C ASN A 236 -1.41 20.38 8.33
N THR A 237 -0.69 21.48 8.43
CA THR A 237 -0.71 22.31 9.65
C THR A 237 -2.08 22.94 9.96
N ALA A 238 -2.86 23.29 8.93
CA ALA A 238 -4.24 23.78 9.11
C ALA A 238 -5.19 22.66 9.57
N GLU A 239 -4.99 21.45 9.10
CA GLU A 239 -5.68 20.24 9.57
C GLU A 239 -5.40 19.98 11.05
N ILE A 240 -4.14 20.02 11.48
CA ILE A 240 -3.74 19.83 12.87
C ILE A 240 -4.43 20.88 13.77
N ALA A 241 -4.37 22.17 13.39
CA ALA A 241 -5.02 23.23 14.15
C ALA A 241 -6.53 22.97 14.28
N ARG A 242 -7.18 22.55 13.20
CA ARG A 242 -8.62 22.24 13.21
C ARG A 242 -8.95 21.01 14.06
N ALA A 243 -8.13 19.98 14.04
CA ALA A 243 -8.31 18.80 14.89
C ALA A 243 -8.28 19.18 16.38
N LEU A 244 -7.31 20.00 16.79
CA LEU A 244 -7.19 20.46 18.19
C LEU A 244 -8.29 21.44 18.62
N GLU A 245 -8.91 22.18 17.69
CA GLU A 245 -10.11 22.95 17.98
C GLU A 245 -11.33 22.05 18.28
N LEU A 246 -11.44 20.92 17.56
CA LEU A 246 -12.54 19.96 17.72
C LEU A 246 -12.36 19.07 18.96
N TYR A 247 -11.11 18.81 19.36
CA TYR A 247 -10.73 17.97 20.49
C TYR A 247 -9.83 18.75 21.47
N PRO A 248 -10.37 19.77 22.15
CA PRO A 248 -9.57 20.68 22.99
C PRO A 248 -8.97 20.01 24.23
N GLU A 249 -9.43 18.82 24.59
CA GLU A 249 -8.89 18.00 25.68
C GLU A 249 -7.66 17.19 25.28
N ALA A 250 -7.37 17.06 23.98
CA ALA A 250 -6.21 16.33 23.48
C ALA A 250 -4.94 17.18 23.56
N GLN A 251 -3.84 16.56 23.92
CA GLN A 251 -2.52 17.19 24.02
C GLN A 251 -1.94 17.55 22.65
N ASP A 252 -2.17 16.69 21.67
CA ASP A 252 -1.80 16.83 20.27
C ASP A 252 -2.69 15.91 19.40
N TYR A 253 -2.46 15.88 18.07
CA TYR A 253 -3.32 15.13 17.17
C TYR A 253 -3.23 13.61 17.41
N THR A 254 -2.06 13.08 17.71
CA THR A 254 -1.88 11.65 18.02
C THR A 254 -2.61 11.27 19.32
N ASP A 255 -2.66 12.17 20.32
CA ASP A 255 -3.39 11.95 21.56
C ASP A 255 -4.89 11.77 21.34
N ILE A 256 -5.47 12.42 20.30
CA ILE A 256 -6.87 12.19 19.92
C ILE A 256 -7.12 10.69 19.70
N TYR A 257 -6.32 10.03 18.87
CA TYR A 257 -6.48 8.59 18.58
C TYR A 257 -6.12 7.70 19.76
N ALA A 258 -5.12 8.09 20.56
CA ALA A 258 -4.72 7.35 21.76
C ALA A 258 -5.86 7.25 22.78
N ARG A 259 -6.65 8.32 22.95
CA ARG A 259 -7.79 8.39 23.90
C ARG A 259 -8.91 7.41 23.57
N TYR A 260 -9.01 6.95 22.34
CA TYR A 260 -10.03 6.00 21.89
C TYR A 260 -9.47 4.58 21.62
N ASP A 261 -8.26 4.29 22.14
CA ASP A 261 -7.61 2.97 21.98
C ASP A 261 -7.35 2.58 20.50
N LEU A 262 -7.07 3.56 19.63
CA LEU A 262 -6.90 3.33 18.19
C LEU A 262 -5.43 3.14 17.76
N LEU A 263 -4.46 3.21 18.69
CA LEU A 263 -3.04 3.07 18.38
C LEU A 263 -2.54 1.68 18.75
N GLY A 264 -1.82 1.06 17.82
CA GLY A 264 -1.24 -0.27 18.02
C GLY A 264 -0.42 -0.73 16.81
N THR A 265 0.15 -1.92 16.90
CA THR A 265 1.02 -2.50 15.87
C THR A 265 0.35 -2.72 14.50
N LYS A 266 -0.97 -2.71 14.46
CA LYS A 266 -1.81 -2.83 13.25
C LYS A 266 -2.46 -1.51 12.83
N THR A 267 -2.04 -0.38 13.41
CA THR A 267 -2.56 0.94 13.06
C THR A 267 -1.68 1.61 12.01
N LEU A 268 -2.30 2.00 10.90
CA LEU A 268 -1.70 2.71 9.78
C LEU A 268 -2.13 4.17 9.81
N LEU A 269 -1.16 5.08 9.94
CA LEU A 269 -1.39 6.51 10.08
C LEU A 269 -0.91 7.22 8.81
N GLY A 270 -1.84 7.55 7.91
CA GLY A 270 -1.56 8.21 6.64
C GLY A 270 -0.87 9.56 6.86
N HIS A 271 0.12 9.86 6.02
CA HIS A 271 0.96 11.06 5.98
C HIS A 271 1.91 11.20 7.17
N ALA A 272 1.43 11.46 8.38
CA ALA A 272 2.24 11.61 9.60
C ALA A 272 3.48 12.50 9.42
N ILE A 273 3.32 13.67 8.72
CA ILE A 273 4.43 14.54 8.32
C ILE A 273 4.90 15.42 9.49
N HIS A 274 3.94 16.05 10.18
CA HIS A 274 4.18 17.12 11.13
C HIS A 274 4.08 16.65 12.59
N LEU A 275 4.75 15.53 12.91
CA LEU A 275 4.73 14.98 14.27
C LEU A 275 5.75 15.67 15.18
N SER A 276 5.33 16.03 16.39
CA SER A 276 6.20 16.41 17.49
C SER A 276 7.07 15.24 17.97
N GLU A 277 8.06 15.51 18.82
CA GLU A 277 8.89 14.47 19.43
C GLU A 277 8.04 13.47 20.23
N ARG A 278 7.13 13.98 21.07
CA ARG A 278 6.21 13.15 21.86
C ARG A 278 5.36 12.24 20.99
N GLU A 279 4.79 12.76 19.90
CA GLU A 279 3.97 11.95 19.00
C GLU A 279 4.77 10.82 18.36
N ARG A 280 6.02 11.09 17.96
CA ARG A 280 6.93 10.06 17.44
C ARG A 280 7.26 9.01 18.48
N ASP A 281 7.44 9.39 19.74
CA ASP A 281 7.66 8.43 20.84
C ASP A 281 6.42 7.57 21.07
N VAL A 282 5.21 8.15 21.02
CA VAL A 282 3.95 7.39 21.09
C VAL A 282 3.83 6.38 19.93
N LEU A 283 4.18 6.77 18.70
CA LEU A 283 4.17 5.83 17.58
C LEU A 283 5.16 4.67 17.78
N HIS A 284 6.35 4.96 18.32
CA HIS A 284 7.32 3.91 18.66
C HIS A 284 6.78 2.96 19.74
N GLU A 285 6.28 3.50 20.85
CA GLU A 285 5.78 2.73 21.99
C GLU A 285 4.59 1.84 21.65
N THR A 286 3.68 2.35 20.83
CA THR A 286 2.49 1.62 20.36
C THR A 286 2.77 0.68 19.20
N GLY A 287 3.87 0.91 18.47
CA GLY A 287 4.21 0.21 17.24
C GLY A 287 3.34 0.62 16.04
N ALA A 288 2.61 1.74 16.14
CA ALA A 288 1.85 2.28 15.02
C ALA A 288 2.77 2.68 13.85
N VAL A 289 2.25 2.61 12.63
CA VAL A 289 3.01 2.79 11.39
C VAL A 289 2.70 4.16 10.79
N ALA A 290 3.74 4.96 10.55
CA ALA A 290 3.64 6.18 9.74
C ALA A 290 3.69 5.81 8.25
N VAL A 291 2.65 6.16 7.49
CA VAL A 291 2.56 5.83 6.06
C VAL A 291 2.95 7.04 5.22
N HIS A 292 4.08 6.95 4.54
CA HIS A 292 4.57 8.01 3.65
C HIS A 292 3.87 7.97 2.30
N CYS A 293 3.18 9.06 1.94
CA CYS A 293 2.43 9.26 0.71
C CYS A 293 3.08 10.36 -0.16
N PRO A 294 4.27 10.15 -0.75
CA PRO A 294 5.10 11.24 -1.30
C PRO A 294 4.42 12.00 -2.44
N THR A 295 3.74 11.31 -3.36
CA THR A 295 3.10 11.97 -4.52
C THR A 295 1.96 12.89 -4.10
N SER A 296 1.16 12.47 -3.13
CA SER A 296 0.08 13.27 -2.54
C SER A 296 0.62 14.44 -1.73
N ASN A 297 1.57 14.18 -0.82
CA ASN A 297 2.16 15.21 0.02
C ASN A 297 2.74 16.37 -0.80
N LEU A 298 3.36 16.07 -1.94
CA LEU A 298 3.90 17.07 -2.86
C LEU A 298 2.79 17.76 -3.67
N PHE A 299 1.83 17.00 -4.19
CA PHE A 299 0.77 17.53 -5.04
C PHE A 299 -0.16 18.49 -4.27
N LEU A 300 -0.51 18.15 -3.03
CA LEU A 300 -1.37 18.96 -2.18
C LEU A 300 -0.60 19.99 -1.33
N GLY A 301 0.75 19.99 -1.42
CA GLY A 301 1.60 20.92 -0.68
C GLY A 301 1.62 20.67 0.83
N SER A 302 1.37 19.44 1.26
CA SER A 302 1.27 19.04 2.68
C SER A 302 2.62 19.12 3.39
N GLY A 303 3.74 18.77 2.73
CA GLY A 303 5.09 18.88 3.29
C GLY A 303 6.04 17.76 2.88
N LEU A 304 7.24 17.79 3.46
CA LEU A 304 8.31 16.84 3.19
C LEU A 304 8.44 15.84 4.35
N PHE A 305 8.03 14.61 4.12
CA PHE A 305 8.07 13.54 5.14
C PHE A 305 9.50 13.27 5.64
N PRO A 306 9.75 13.23 6.96
CA PRO A 306 11.09 13.12 7.54
C PRO A 306 11.55 11.65 7.66
N PHE A 307 11.61 10.93 6.54
CA PHE A 307 11.81 9.50 6.46
C PHE A 307 13.05 9.02 7.25
N LYS A 308 14.20 9.59 6.93
CA LYS A 308 15.47 9.19 7.57
C LYS A 308 15.57 9.66 9.04
N GLU A 309 14.89 10.75 9.39
CA GLU A 309 14.80 11.19 10.77
C GLU A 309 14.01 10.16 11.60
N TYR A 310 12.90 9.64 11.08
CA TYR A 310 12.08 8.64 11.77
C TYR A 310 12.84 7.30 11.95
N GLU A 311 13.66 6.91 10.97
CA GLU A 311 14.45 5.68 11.04
C GLU A 311 15.64 5.73 12.01
N ARG A 312 16.30 6.89 12.15
CA ARG A 312 17.58 7.03 12.89
C ARG A 312 17.43 7.42 14.35
N ARG A 313 16.22 7.60 14.82
CA ARG A 313 15.99 7.86 16.25
C ARG A 313 16.40 6.66 17.10
N ASP A 314 16.73 6.91 18.38
CA ASP A 314 16.90 5.84 19.37
C ASP A 314 15.61 5.02 19.51
N ASN A 315 14.43 5.70 19.38
CA ASN A 315 13.11 5.11 19.32
C ASN A 315 12.57 5.24 17.87
N PRO A 316 12.92 4.32 16.94
CA PRO A 316 12.54 4.45 15.53
C PRO A 316 11.03 4.29 15.35
N VAL A 317 10.45 5.09 14.46
CA VAL A 317 9.06 4.96 14.02
C VAL A 317 9.01 3.93 12.90
N ARG A 318 8.03 3.03 12.93
CA ARG A 318 7.76 2.11 11.82
C ARG A 318 7.21 2.90 10.64
N ILE A 319 7.74 2.64 9.44
CA ILE A 319 7.39 3.36 8.22
C ILE A 319 6.85 2.38 7.19
N ALA A 320 5.83 2.80 6.45
CA ALA A 320 5.36 2.21 5.22
C ALA A 320 5.29 3.27 4.12
N VAL A 321 5.11 2.84 2.87
CA VAL A 321 4.99 3.73 1.71
C VAL A 321 3.73 3.43 0.92
N ALA A 322 3.13 4.46 0.33
CA ALA A 322 1.85 4.35 -0.34
C ALA A 322 1.66 5.38 -1.45
N THR A 323 0.76 5.07 -2.38
CA THR A 323 0.40 5.98 -3.47
C THR A 323 -0.54 7.10 -3.03
N ASP A 324 -1.45 6.79 -2.12
CA ASP A 324 -2.56 7.66 -1.71
C ASP A 324 -3.42 8.14 -2.90
N ILE A 325 -3.81 7.22 -3.77
CA ILE A 325 -4.79 7.52 -4.81
C ILE A 325 -6.11 7.96 -4.14
N GLY A 326 -6.70 9.13 -4.38
CA GLY A 326 -6.43 10.09 -5.53
C GLY A 326 -5.83 11.44 -5.14
N GLY A 327 -5.42 11.76 -3.88
CA GLY A 327 -4.51 12.87 -3.61
C GLY A 327 -3.15 12.59 -4.24
N GLY A 328 -2.71 11.35 -4.23
CA GLY A 328 -1.57 10.87 -4.99
C GLY A 328 -1.83 10.88 -6.50
N THR A 329 -0.78 11.11 -7.27
CA THR A 329 -0.84 11.41 -8.71
C THR A 329 -0.51 10.22 -9.61
N SER A 330 -0.30 9.03 -9.04
CA SER A 330 0.08 7.82 -9.78
C SER A 330 -0.30 6.55 -9.01
N TYR A 331 -0.75 5.53 -9.74
CA TYR A 331 -0.93 4.16 -9.21
C TYR A 331 0.39 3.38 -9.08
N SER A 332 1.49 3.91 -9.64
CA SER A 332 2.78 3.23 -9.70
C SER A 332 3.55 3.37 -8.40
N MET A 333 3.85 2.24 -7.75
CA MET A 333 4.77 2.21 -6.60
C MET A 333 6.21 2.60 -7.01
N LEU A 334 6.62 2.36 -8.26
CA LEU A 334 7.91 2.84 -8.78
C LEU A 334 7.95 4.37 -8.76
N LYS A 335 6.89 5.01 -9.27
CA LYS A 335 6.76 6.48 -9.26
C LYS A 335 6.64 7.03 -7.84
N THR A 336 5.94 6.34 -6.97
CA THR A 336 5.85 6.68 -5.54
C THR A 336 7.24 6.76 -4.90
N MET A 337 8.11 5.78 -5.15
CA MET A 337 9.46 5.77 -4.61
C MET A 337 10.41 6.75 -5.30
N ASP A 338 10.19 7.09 -6.58
CA ASP A 338 10.90 8.19 -7.26
C ASP A 338 10.63 9.52 -6.54
N GLU A 339 9.38 9.80 -6.20
CA GLU A 339 9.05 11.01 -5.44
C GLU A 339 9.56 10.93 -3.98
N ALA A 340 9.49 9.77 -3.32
CA ALA A 340 10.08 9.58 -1.99
C ALA A 340 11.59 9.87 -2.01
N TYR A 341 12.31 9.38 -3.02
CA TYR A 341 13.73 9.69 -3.22
C TYR A 341 13.97 11.20 -3.33
N LYS A 342 13.20 11.91 -4.18
CA LYS A 342 13.33 13.36 -4.38
C LYS A 342 13.01 14.15 -3.10
N VAL A 343 12.00 13.74 -2.33
CA VAL A 343 11.69 14.32 -1.02
C VAL A 343 12.90 14.22 -0.09
N GLN A 344 13.56 13.06 -0.02
CA GLN A 344 14.73 12.91 0.83
C GLN A 344 15.92 13.75 0.31
N GLN A 345 16.12 13.88 -1.01
CA GLN A 345 17.14 14.79 -1.57
C GLN A 345 16.90 16.26 -1.16
N LEU A 346 15.65 16.72 -1.19
CA LEU A 346 15.27 18.07 -0.73
C LEU A 346 15.53 18.27 0.76
N ARG A 347 15.46 17.21 1.57
CA ARG A 347 15.79 17.24 3.00
C ARG A 347 17.30 17.08 3.28
N GLY A 348 18.14 16.94 2.25
CA GLY A 348 19.57 16.67 2.42
C GLY A 348 19.89 15.23 2.85
N GLU A 349 18.93 14.33 2.67
CA GLU A 349 19.01 12.91 3.03
C GLU A 349 19.08 12.03 1.77
N ARG A 350 19.34 10.74 1.95
CA ARG A 350 19.42 9.80 0.83
C ARG A 350 18.58 8.55 1.10
N LEU A 351 17.79 8.16 0.11
CA LEU A 351 17.09 6.89 0.05
C LEU A 351 17.74 6.09 -1.10
N ASN A 352 18.39 4.96 -0.79
CA ASN A 352 19.03 4.17 -1.83
C ASN A 352 18.03 3.25 -2.55
N PRO A 353 18.31 2.83 -3.80
CA PRO A 353 17.34 2.06 -4.58
C PRO A 353 17.01 0.68 -3.99
N LEU A 354 17.92 0.04 -3.26
CA LEU A 354 17.61 -1.22 -2.55
C LEU A 354 16.58 -0.98 -1.43
N GLU A 355 16.73 0.10 -0.66
CA GLU A 355 15.72 0.49 0.34
C GLU A 355 14.36 0.77 -0.30
N SER A 356 14.35 1.44 -1.47
CA SER A 356 13.11 1.72 -2.20
C SER A 356 12.36 0.44 -2.56
N PHE A 357 13.05 -0.54 -3.12
CA PHE A 357 12.43 -1.82 -3.48
C PHE A 357 12.08 -2.68 -2.26
N PHE A 358 12.85 -2.59 -1.18
CA PHE A 358 12.47 -3.19 0.10
C PHE A 358 11.13 -2.63 0.60
N TYR A 359 10.96 -1.30 0.61
CA TYR A 359 9.72 -0.69 1.09
C TYR A 359 8.50 -0.98 0.21
N MET A 360 8.67 -1.10 -1.10
CA MET A 360 7.57 -1.48 -2.01
C MET A 360 7.14 -2.95 -1.87
N THR A 361 7.93 -3.78 -1.21
CA THR A 361 7.70 -5.23 -1.06
C THR A 361 7.69 -5.65 0.40
N ARG A 362 8.81 -6.20 0.91
CA ARG A 362 8.92 -6.74 2.26
C ARG A 362 8.66 -5.70 3.35
N GLY A 363 9.14 -4.48 3.21
CA GLY A 363 8.95 -3.43 4.21
C GLY A 363 7.47 -3.11 4.43
N ASN A 364 6.70 -2.99 3.36
CA ASN A 364 5.25 -2.81 3.45
C ASN A 364 4.55 -4.07 3.99
N ALA A 365 5.01 -5.28 3.63
CA ALA A 365 4.48 -6.51 4.21
C ALA A 365 4.73 -6.60 5.73
N GLU A 366 5.91 -6.18 6.21
CA GLU A 366 6.24 -6.09 7.64
C GLU A 366 5.37 -5.05 8.36
N ALA A 367 5.12 -3.89 7.72
CA ALA A 367 4.22 -2.86 8.24
C ALA A 367 2.79 -3.38 8.42
N LEU A 368 2.33 -4.23 7.51
CA LEU A 368 1.02 -4.90 7.56
C LEU A 368 0.99 -6.16 8.44
N SER A 369 2.12 -6.56 9.06
CA SER A 369 2.22 -7.82 9.79
C SER A 369 1.83 -9.05 8.94
N LEU A 370 2.17 -9.04 7.64
CA LEU A 370 1.90 -10.07 6.65
C LEU A 370 3.17 -10.63 6.00
N SER A 371 4.36 -10.33 6.53
CA SER A 371 5.65 -10.72 5.96
C SER A 371 5.94 -12.23 6.01
N ASP A 372 5.13 -13.00 6.71
CA ASP A 372 5.09 -14.47 6.69
C ASP A 372 4.36 -15.04 5.47
N ARG A 373 3.62 -14.20 4.74
CA ARG A 373 2.81 -14.59 3.58
C ARG A 373 3.21 -13.93 2.28
N ILE A 374 3.52 -12.63 2.29
CA ILE A 374 3.76 -11.79 1.11
C ILE A 374 5.03 -10.93 1.28
N GLY A 375 5.44 -10.26 0.19
CA GLY A 375 6.62 -9.37 0.20
C GLY A 375 7.96 -10.09 0.14
N THR A 376 7.95 -11.41 -0.09
CA THR A 376 9.13 -12.26 -0.23
C THR A 376 8.90 -13.35 -1.28
N LEU A 377 9.97 -13.89 -1.86
CA LEU A 377 9.94 -15.08 -2.74
C LEU A 377 10.29 -16.38 -1.99
N ALA A 378 10.34 -16.36 -0.68
CA ALA A 378 10.67 -17.53 0.14
C ALA A 378 9.63 -18.65 -0.05
N PRO A 379 10.06 -19.93 0.01
CA PRO A 379 9.14 -21.07 0.01
C PRO A 379 8.08 -20.95 1.11
N GLY A 380 6.81 -21.23 0.77
CA GLY A 380 5.65 -21.08 1.65
C GLY A 380 4.91 -19.77 1.51
N SER A 381 5.48 -18.76 0.85
CA SER A 381 4.81 -17.49 0.58
C SER A 381 3.74 -17.62 -0.51
N ASP A 382 2.78 -16.70 -0.50
CA ASP A 382 1.81 -16.56 -1.58
C ASP A 382 2.56 -16.18 -2.89
N ALA A 383 2.20 -16.79 -4.00
CA ALA A 383 2.85 -16.52 -5.29
C ALA A 383 2.30 -15.23 -5.95
N ASP A 384 2.38 -14.12 -5.21
CA ASP A 384 2.11 -12.77 -5.69
C ASP A 384 3.43 -12.16 -6.15
N ILE A 385 3.57 -11.94 -7.47
CA ILE A 385 4.86 -11.68 -8.11
C ILE A 385 4.70 -10.60 -9.16
N VAL A 386 5.74 -9.75 -9.28
CA VAL A 386 5.89 -8.81 -10.39
C VAL A 386 7.14 -9.14 -11.19
N VAL A 387 7.03 -9.02 -12.50
CA VAL A 387 8.14 -9.17 -13.46
C VAL A 387 8.44 -7.82 -14.07
N LEU A 388 9.66 -7.33 -13.90
CA LEU A 388 10.09 -6.00 -14.34
C LEU A 388 11.04 -6.10 -15.55
N ASP A 389 10.73 -5.33 -16.60
CA ASP A 389 11.59 -5.13 -17.77
C ASP A 389 12.31 -3.78 -17.68
N ALA A 390 13.61 -3.80 -17.36
CA ALA A 390 14.43 -2.60 -17.31
C ALA A 390 14.76 -2.03 -18.70
N ARG A 391 14.31 -2.66 -19.79
CA ARG A 391 14.49 -2.24 -21.19
C ARG A 391 13.18 -1.87 -21.88
N ALA A 392 12.09 -1.74 -21.15
CA ALA A 392 10.73 -1.54 -21.65
C ALA A 392 10.56 -0.33 -22.59
N THR A 393 11.41 0.67 -22.47
CA THR A 393 11.40 1.84 -23.36
C THR A 393 12.77 2.06 -24.01
N PRO A 394 12.83 2.75 -25.18
CA PRO A 394 14.13 3.04 -25.82
C PRO A 394 15.13 3.78 -24.91
N ALA A 395 14.63 4.69 -24.05
CA ALA A 395 15.48 5.42 -23.11
C ALA A 395 16.03 4.49 -22.01
N MET A 396 15.19 3.60 -21.47
CA MET A 396 15.61 2.61 -20.50
C MET A 396 16.60 1.60 -21.11
N ALA A 397 16.33 1.10 -22.32
CA ALA A 397 17.21 0.18 -23.02
C ALA A 397 18.61 0.81 -23.24
N LEU A 398 18.66 2.06 -23.72
CA LEU A 398 19.90 2.78 -23.90
C LEU A 398 20.67 2.96 -22.58
N LYS A 399 19.98 3.27 -21.48
CA LYS A 399 20.63 3.38 -20.15
C LYS A 399 21.13 2.02 -19.66
N MET A 400 20.39 0.93 -19.90
CA MET A 400 20.82 -0.42 -19.53
C MET A 400 22.11 -0.88 -20.19
N ASP A 401 22.48 -0.30 -21.35
CA ASP A 401 23.74 -0.63 -22.02
C ASP A 401 24.99 -0.18 -21.23
N VAL A 402 24.83 0.72 -20.26
CA VAL A 402 25.90 1.22 -19.39
C VAL A 402 25.68 0.91 -17.91
N VAL A 403 24.61 0.21 -17.55
CA VAL A 403 24.36 -0.27 -16.19
C VAL A 403 25.27 -1.45 -15.89
N THR A 404 25.92 -1.42 -14.73
CA THR A 404 26.90 -2.43 -14.31
C THR A 404 26.56 -3.11 -12.99
N THR A 405 25.61 -2.55 -12.24
CA THR A 405 25.20 -3.05 -10.91
C THR A 405 23.69 -3.18 -10.79
N LEU A 406 23.22 -4.10 -9.93
CA LEU A 406 21.81 -4.22 -9.59
C LEU A 406 21.23 -2.89 -9.05
N ALA A 407 21.97 -2.18 -8.19
CA ALA A 407 21.52 -0.91 -7.63
C ALA A 407 21.29 0.18 -8.70
N GLU A 408 22.12 0.22 -9.75
CA GLU A 408 21.91 1.13 -10.89
C GLU A 408 20.66 0.76 -11.70
N GLU A 409 20.41 -0.53 -11.91
CA GLU A 409 19.20 -1.02 -12.57
C GLU A 409 17.94 -0.70 -11.77
N LEU A 410 17.94 -0.95 -10.46
CA LEU A 410 16.82 -0.61 -9.58
C LEU A 410 16.56 0.91 -9.58
N SER A 411 17.61 1.72 -9.58
CA SER A 411 17.49 3.18 -9.70
C SER A 411 16.87 3.60 -11.04
N LEU A 412 17.23 2.93 -12.14
CA LEU A 412 16.64 3.15 -13.45
C LEU A 412 15.14 2.81 -13.47
N LEU A 413 14.79 1.62 -12.95
CA LEU A 413 13.40 1.17 -12.84
C LEU A 413 12.57 2.12 -12.00
N GLN A 414 13.07 2.55 -10.84
CA GLN A 414 12.40 3.51 -9.96
C GLN A 414 12.15 4.86 -10.65
N THR A 415 13.15 5.36 -11.42
CA THR A 415 13.10 6.75 -11.95
C THR A 415 12.38 6.85 -13.29
N LEU A 416 12.55 5.85 -14.18
CA LEU A 416 12.01 5.85 -15.54
C LEU A 416 10.93 4.79 -15.76
N GLY A 417 10.75 3.86 -14.82
CA GLY A 417 9.75 2.80 -14.93
C GLY A 417 8.34 3.34 -14.76
N ASP A 418 7.44 2.80 -15.58
CA ASP A 418 5.99 2.97 -15.52
C ASP A 418 5.31 1.61 -15.81
N ASP A 419 4.02 1.60 -16.15
CA ASP A 419 3.28 0.37 -16.47
C ASP A 419 3.92 -0.46 -17.59
N ARG A 420 4.68 0.17 -18.50
CA ARG A 420 5.42 -0.53 -19.57
C ARG A 420 6.58 -1.37 -19.02
N ALA A 421 7.18 -0.93 -17.90
CA ALA A 421 8.24 -1.67 -17.22
C ALA A 421 7.70 -2.90 -16.43
N ILE A 422 6.41 -2.98 -16.20
CA ILE A 422 5.77 -4.16 -15.61
C ILE A 422 5.50 -5.17 -16.74
N ALA A 423 6.37 -6.15 -16.92
CA ALA A 423 6.20 -7.15 -17.98
C ALA A 423 5.04 -8.12 -17.68
N GLU A 424 4.89 -8.55 -16.40
CA GLU A 424 3.77 -9.39 -15.98
C GLU A 424 3.51 -9.18 -14.48
N THR A 425 2.26 -9.43 -14.07
CA THR A 425 1.82 -9.44 -12.67
C THR A 425 1.12 -10.76 -12.39
N TYR A 426 1.66 -11.53 -11.45
CA TYR A 426 1.08 -12.79 -10.99
C TYR A 426 0.36 -12.59 -9.66
N VAL A 427 -0.84 -13.11 -9.57
CA VAL A 427 -1.64 -13.18 -8.33
C VAL A 427 -1.88 -14.65 -8.02
N ALA A 428 -1.44 -15.10 -6.85
CA ALA A 428 -1.49 -16.51 -6.46
C ALA A 428 -1.02 -17.44 -7.61
N GLY A 429 0.07 -17.08 -8.27
CA GLY A 429 0.69 -17.82 -9.36
C GLY A 429 -0.02 -17.73 -10.73
N CYS A 430 -1.11 -16.98 -10.85
CA CYS A 430 -1.82 -16.78 -12.11
C CYS A 430 -1.38 -15.46 -12.76
N PRO A 431 -0.92 -15.44 -14.03
CA PRO A 431 -0.61 -14.22 -14.76
C PRO A 431 -1.92 -13.45 -15.03
N LEU A 432 -1.96 -12.17 -14.71
CA LEU A 432 -3.16 -11.36 -14.88
C LEU A 432 -2.97 -10.19 -15.86
N LYS A 433 -1.76 -9.62 -15.96
CA LYS A 433 -1.54 -8.43 -16.79
C LYS A 433 -1.67 -8.74 -18.28
N SER A 434 -1.15 -9.89 -18.73
CA SER A 434 -1.29 -10.33 -20.12
C SER A 434 -2.73 -10.63 -20.55
N GLY A 435 -3.66 -10.70 -19.60
CA GLY A 435 -5.10 -10.87 -19.81
C GLY A 435 -5.90 -9.56 -19.88
N LEU A 436 -5.26 -8.40 -19.65
CA LEU A 436 -5.87 -7.07 -19.74
C LEU A 436 -5.66 -6.46 -21.12
#